data_c51688783e57e497d9e643c90aaf6c59
#
_entry.id   c51688783e57e497d9e643c90aaf6c59
#
_cell.length_a   1.000
_cell.length_b   1.000
_cell.length_c   1.000
_cell.angle_alpha   90.00
_cell.angle_beta   90.00
_cell.angle_gamma   90.00
#
_symmetry.space_group_name_H-M   'P 1'
#
loop_
_entity.id
_entity.type
_entity.pdbx_description
1 polymer ?
#
loop_
_entity_poly.entity_id
_entity_poly.type
_entity_poly.pdbx_seq_one_letter_code
_entity_poly.pdbx_strand_id
1 'polypeptide(L)'
;SLIYQESKFKMGVSSSRGAIGLMQIKEQVAQTYGIDDIYDPEYNIKAGISHLARLQKLYKKAGADSTNLIKLTLASYNCGEGRLQDCMALAQEKGLDPLVWENLAEVIPLLREEEHYSSEAVKLGRFNGGETLKFVELIMERYGQYCQSVKK
;
A
#
# COMPACT_ATOMS: atom_id res chain seq x y z
N SER A 1 -6.59 1.41 -12.13
CA SER A 1 -5.14 1.11 -12.05
C SER A 1 -4.83 0.07 -10.99
N LEU A 2 -5.32 0.23 -9.74
CA LEU A 2 -5.04 -0.69 -8.64
C LEU A 2 -5.55 -2.12 -8.94
N ILE A 3 -6.80 -2.29 -9.32
CA ILE A 3 -7.38 -3.62 -9.64
C ILE A 3 -6.57 -4.34 -10.73
N TYR A 4 -6.13 -3.62 -11.76
CA TYR A 4 -5.26 -4.20 -12.78
C TYR A 4 -3.92 -4.67 -12.19
N GLN A 5 -3.32 -3.88 -11.31
CA GLN A 5 -2.05 -4.26 -10.68
C GLN A 5 -2.20 -5.47 -9.77
N GLU A 6 -3.33 -5.57 -9.04
CA GLU A 6 -3.58 -6.67 -8.11
C GLU A 6 -3.97 -7.97 -8.80
N SER A 7 -4.86 -7.93 -9.79
CA SER A 7 -5.47 -9.14 -10.36
C SER A 7 -5.52 -9.20 -11.88
N LYS A 8 -5.16 -8.11 -12.60
CA LYS A 8 -5.40 -7.95 -14.04
C LYS A 8 -6.86 -8.19 -14.42
N PHE A 9 -7.79 -7.74 -13.56
CA PHE A 9 -9.24 -7.95 -13.64
C PHE A 9 -9.70 -9.43 -13.59
N LYS A 10 -8.86 -10.33 -13.05
CA LYS A 10 -9.23 -11.74 -12.87
C LYS A 10 -9.88 -11.94 -11.50
N MET A 11 -11.12 -12.42 -11.48
CA MET A 11 -11.91 -12.57 -10.24
C MET A 11 -11.44 -13.72 -9.34
N GLY A 12 -10.92 -14.80 -9.90
CA GLY A 12 -10.54 -16.01 -9.15
C GLY A 12 -9.09 -16.07 -8.70
N VAL A 13 -8.37 -14.95 -8.65
CA VAL A 13 -6.94 -14.94 -8.28
C VAL A 13 -6.78 -15.00 -6.77
N SER A 14 -5.92 -15.93 -6.32
CA SER A 14 -5.47 -16.02 -4.93
C SER A 14 -3.95 -15.96 -4.87
N SER A 15 -3.41 -15.22 -3.90
CA SER A 15 -1.97 -15.18 -3.65
C SER A 15 -1.54 -16.23 -2.63
N SER A 16 -0.26 -16.58 -2.62
CA SER A 16 0.34 -17.46 -1.61
C SER A 16 0.24 -16.92 -0.19
N ARG A 17 -0.01 -15.62 -0.03
CA ARG A 17 -0.18 -14.93 1.26
C ARG A 17 -1.64 -14.75 1.67
N GLY A 18 -2.58 -15.41 0.97
CA GLY A 18 -4.01 -15.38 1.29
C GLY A 18 -4.77 -14.13 0.84
N ALA A 19 -4.22 -13.34 -0.08
CA ALA A 19 -4.94 -12.27 -0.74
C ALA A 19 -5.84 -12.83 -1.84
N ILE A 20 -7.07 -12.34 -1.97
CA ILE A 20 -8.11 -12.91 -2.82
C ILE A 20 -8.77 -11.86 -3.70
N GLY A 21 -9.04 -12.23 -4.93
CA GLY A 21 -9.94 -11.55 -5.85
C GLY A 21 -9.39 -10.31 -6.53
N LEU A 22 -10.30 -9.51 -7.07
CA LEU A 22 -10.01 -8.33 -7.90
C LEU A 22 -9.09 -7.32 -7.21
N MET A 23 -9.28 -7.08 -5.92
CA MET A 23 -8.50 -6.13 -5.14
C MET A 23 -7.48 -6.79 -4.21
N GLN A 24 -7.30 -8.11 -4.29
CA GLN A 24 -6.34 -8.86 -3.48
C GLN A 24 -6.45 -8.52 -1.99
N ILE A 25 -7.65 -8.66 -1.45
CA ILE A 25 -7.97 -8.44 -0.04
C ILE A 25 -7.83 -9.74 0.75
N LYS A 26 -7.26 -9.62 1.95
CA LYS A 26 -7.23 -10.73 2.91
C LYS A 26 -8.55 -10.78 3.69
N GLU A 27 -8.99 -11.98 4.01
CA GLU A 27 -10.22 -12.22 4.78
C GLU A 27 -10.28 -11.42 6.08
N GLN A 28 -9.20 -11.42 6.85
CA GLN A 28 -9.10 -10.66 8.11
C GLN A 28 -9.32 -9.15 7.91
N VAL A 29 -8.82 -8.59 6.80
CA VAL A 29 -9.03 -7.17 6.47
C VAL A 29 -10.49 -6.92 6.10
N ALA A 30 -11.10 -7.79 5.29
CA ALA A 30 -12.50 -7.67 4.89
C ALA A 30 -13.45 -7.74 6.10
N GLN A 31 -13.18 -8.62 7.04
CA GLN A 31 -13.95 -8.78 8.29
C GLN A 31 -13.99 -7.50 9.12
N THR A 32 -12.93 -6.67 9.09
CA THR A 32 -12.93 -5.37 9.78
C THR A 32 -13.98 -4.41 9.23
N TYR A 33 -14.48 -4.66 8.03
CA TYR A 33 -15.53 -3.88 7.34
C TYR A 33 -16.89 -4.60 7.32
N GLY A 34 -17.02 -5.72 8.06
CA GLY A 34 -18.25 -6.50 8.10
C GLY A 34 -18.54 -7.26 6.81
N ILE A 35 -17.50 -7.63 6.07
CA ILE A 35 -17.59 -8.39 4.81
C ILE A 35 -17.05 -9.79 5.03
N ASP A 36 -17.92 -10.79 4.92
CA ASP A 36 -17.60 -12.18 5.19
C ASP A 36 -17.27 -12.97 3.90
N ASP A 37 -17.86 -12.59 2.76
CA ASP A 37 -17.62 -13.27 1.48
C ASP A 37 -16.76 -12.42 0.54
N ILE A 38 -15.44 -12.59 0.65
CA ILE A 38 -14.46 -11.91 -0.22
C ILE A 38 -14.30 -12.58 -1.59
N TYR A 39 -14.90 -13.73 -1.81
CA TYR A 39 -14.90 -14.43 -3.10
C TYR A 39 -15.93 -13.84 -4.06
N ASP A 40 -16.99 -13.22 -3.54
CA ASP A 40 -17.89 -12.42 -4.35
C ASP A 40 -17.18 -11.16 -4.86
N PRO A 41 -17.17 -10.90 -6.20
CA PRO A 41 -16.42 -9.77 -6.77
C PRO A 41 -16.89 -8.41 -6.27
N GLU A 42 -18.18 -8.23 -6.04
CA GLU A 42 -18.74 -6.96 -5.56
C GLU A 42 -18.32 -6.69 -4.12
N TYR A 43 -18.42 -7.70 -3.25
CA TYR A 43 -17.97 -7.61 -1.87
C TYR A 43 -16.45 -7.43 -1.77
N ASN A 44 -15.69 -8.08 -2.65
CA ASN A 44 -14.25 -7.90 -2.75
C ASN A 44 -13.86 -6.45 -3.05
N ILE A 45 -14.51 -5.84 -4.04
CA ILE A 45 -14.31 -4.42 -4.39
C ILE A 45 -14.73 -3.52 -3.23
N LYS A 46 -15.87 -3.79 -2.60
CA LYS A 46 -16.37 -3.03 -1.44
C LYS A 46 -15.36 -3.04 -0.28
N ALA A 47 -14.81 -4.21 0.04
CA ALA A 47 -13.77 -4.36 1.07
C ALA A 47 -12.52 -3.56 0.71
N GLY A 48 -12.04 -3.68 -0.51
CA GLY A 48 -10.85 -2.98 -1.00
C GLY A 48 -11.01 -1.46 -0.97
N ILE A 49 -12.15 -0.95 -1.42
CA ILE A 49 -12.46 0.50 -1.38
C ILE A 49 -12.55 0.99 0.07
N SER A 50 -13.20 0.24 0.96
CA SER A 50 -13.30 0.59 2.38
C SER A 50 -11.91 0.67 3.03
N HIS A 51 -11.03 -0.27 2.68
CA HIS A 51 -9.66 -0.30 3.17
C HIS A 51 -8.85 0.90 2.66
N LEU A 52 -8.91 1.18 1.37
CA LEU A 52 -8.26 2.37 0.77
C LEU A 52 -8.74 3.67 1.42
N ALA A 53 -10.06 3.82 1.61
CA ALA A 53 -10.63 5.00 2.23
C ALA A 53 -10.16 5.18 3.68
N ARG A 54 -10.05 4.10 4.45
CA ARG A 54 -9.50 4.14 5.81
C ARG A 54 -8.05 4.57 5.83
N LEU A 55 -7.20 3.99 4.98
CA LEU A 55 -5.78 4.34 4.89
C LEU A 55 -5.60 5.79 4.43
N GLN A 56 -6.38 6.23 3.44
CA GLN A 56 -6.35 7.60 2.98
C GLN A 56 -6.72 8.59 4.08
N LYS A 57 -7.77 8.29 4.85
CA LYS A 57 -8.17 9.11 6.02
C LYS A 57 -7.07 9.17 7.07
N LEU A 58 -6.38 8.05 7.32
CA LEU A 58 -5.27 7.97 8.27
C LEU A 58 -4.14 8.95 7.88
N TYR A 59 -3.64 8.87 6.65
CA TYR A 59 -2.52 9.70 6.20
C TYR A 59 -2.92 11.16 5.97
N LYS A 60 -4.15 11.42 5.56
CA LYS A 60 -4.70 12.79 5.50
C LYS A 60 -4.73 13.44 6.89
N LYS A 61 -5.16 12.71 7.91
CA LYS A 61 -5.16 13.18 9.30
C LYS A 61 -3.75 13.42 9.83
N ALA A 62 -2.78 12.65 9.37
CA ALA A 62 -1.36 12.85 9.71
C ALA A 62 -0.74 14.08 9.04
N GLY A 63 -1.39 14.67 8.04
CA GLY A 63 -0.94 15.89 7.36
C GLY A 63 -0.31 15.69 5.99
N ALA A 64 -0.44 14.51 5.38
CA ALA A 64 0.06 14.26 4.02
C ALA A 64 -0.66 15.14 3.00
N ASP A 65 0.11 15.76 2.09
CA ASP A 65 -0.46 16.49 0.96
C ASP A 65 -1.12 15.56 -0.08
N SER A 66 -1.85 16.11 -1.03
CA SER A 66 -2.64 15.33 -2.00
C SER A 66 -1.79 14.36 -2.83
N THR A 67 -0.58 14.72 -3.21
CA THR A 67 0.32 13.89 -4.02
C THR A 67 0.90 12.73 -3.21
N ASN A 68 1.44 13.03 -2.03
CA ASN A 68 1.98 12.04 -1.12
C ASN A 68 0.90 11.13 -0.55
N LEU A 69 -0.29 11.66 -0.27
CA LEU A 69 -1.43 10.91 0.27
C LEU A 69 -1.78 9.68 -0.57
N ILE A 70 -1.82 9.82 -1.89
CA ILE A 70 -2.12 8.70 -2.80
C ILE A 70 -1.03 7.63 -2.70
N LYS A 71 0.24 8.04 -2.79
CA LYS A 71 1.38 7.11 -2.78
C LYS A 71 1.53 6.38 -1.45
N LEU A 72 1.36 7.08 -0.32
CA LEU A 72 1.37 6.48 1.02
C LEU A 72 0.22 5.48 1.21
N THR A 73 -0.97 5.83 0.73
CA THR A 73 -2.14 4.95 0.76
C THR A 73 -1.89 3.67 -0.03
N LEU A 74 -1.35 3.76 -1.25
CA LEU A 74 -1.03 2.62 -2.11
C LEU A 74 0.06 1.74 -1.48
N ALA A 75 1.12 2.33 -0.96
CA ALA A 75 2.20 1.60 -0.30
C ALA A 75 1.69 0.82 0.90
N SER A 76 0.90 1.47 1.76
CA SER A 76 0.30 0.84 2.94
C SER A 76 -0.70 -0.27 2.57
N TYR A 77 -1.45 -0.09 1.48
CA TYR A 77 -2.34 -1.13 0.95
C TYR A 77 -1.55 -2.40 0.57
N ASN A 78 -0.40 -2.23 -0.09
CA ASN A 78 0.43 -3.35 -0.55
C ASN A 78 1.22 -4.02 0.58
N CYS A 79 1.99 -3.26 1.36
CA CYS A 79 2.88 -3.84 2.37
C CYS A 79 2.27 -3.95 3.78
N GLY A 80 1.12 -3.34 3.99
CA GLY A 80 0.49 -3.25 5.30
C GLY A 80 0.90 -1.99 6.08
N GLU A 81 -0.01 -1.53 6.91
CA GLU A 81 0.14 -0.30 7.70
C GLU A 81 1.35 -0.35 8.63
N GLY A 82 1.57 -1.48 9.31
CA GLY A 82 2.70 -1.64 10.23
C GLY A 82 4.06 -1.56 9.54
N ARG A 83 4.20 -2.11 8.33
CA ARG A 83 5.42 -1.99 7.53
C ARG A 83 5.69 -0.56 7.10
N LEU A 84 4.65 0.14 6.65
CA LEU A 84 4.84 1.54 6.27
C LEU A 84 5.16 2.42 7.49
N GLN A 85 4.62 2.11 8.67
CA GLN A 85 5.00 2.77 9.92
C GLN A 85 6.47 2.56 10.27
N ASP A 86 7.02 1.37 10.07
CA ASP A 86 8.46 1.11 10.24
C ASP A 86 9.31 1.97 9.28
N CYS A 87 8.88 2.09 8.02
CA CYS A 87 9.55 2.95 7.05
C CYS A 87 9.51 4.43 7.48
N MET A 88 8.37 4.89 7.97
CA MET A 88 8.19 6.25 8.48
C MET A 88 9.05 6.52 9.72
N ALA A 89 9.11 5.56 10.64
CA ALA A 89 9.93 5.68 11.85
C ALA A 89 11.42 5.76 11.53
N LEU A 90 11.89 4.95 10.58
CA LEU A 90 13.28 5.01 10.12
C LEU A 90 13.58 6.32 9.38
N ALA A 91 12.63 6.84 8.59
CA ALA A 91 12.77 8.15 7.95
C ALA A 91 12.92 9.26 8.99
N GLN A 92 12.10 9.27 10.04
CA GLN A 92 12.21 10.23 11.14
C GLN A 92 13.54 10.12 11.88
N GLU A 93 14.03 8.91 12.14
CA GLU A 93 15.35 8.67 12.77
C GLU A 93 16.47 9.27 11.93
N LYS A 94 16.32 9.28 10.60
CA LYS A 94 17.27 9.90 9.67
C LYS A 94 17.05 11.40 9.42
N GLY A 95 16.11 12.02 10.13
CA GLY A 95 15.78 13.44 9.97
C GLY A 95 15.01 13.78 8.70
N LEU A 96 14.37 12.79 8.07
CA LEU A 96 13.54 12.96 6.88
C LEU A 96 12.06 13.07 7.24
N ASP A 97 11.31 13.85 6.44
CA ASP A 97 9.86 13.93 6.59
C ASP A 97 9.20 12.58 6.21
N PRO A 98 8.54 11.88 7.16
CA PRO A 98 7.95 10.58 6.93
C PRO A 98 6.69 10.59 6.05
N LEU A 99 6.12 11.77 5.78
CA LEU A 99 4.94 11.93 4.94
C LEU A 99 5.27 12.25 3.48
N VAL A 100 6.56 12.37 3.15
CA VAL A 100 7.04 12.55 1.77
C VAL A 100 7.42 11.20 1.18
N TRP A 101 6.71 10.77 0.16
CA TRP A 101 6.93 9.46 -0.46
C TRP A 101 8.36 9.24 -0.97
N GLU A 102 8.95 10.26 -1.58
CA GLU A 102 10.32 10.18 -2.09
C GLU A 102 11.32 9.87 -0.98
N ASN A 103 11.12 10.40 0.22
CA ASN A 103 11.94 10.06 1.41
C ASN A 103 11.75 8.61 1.83
N LEU A 104 10.51 8.11 1.82
CA LEU A 104 10.25 6.69 2.13
C LEU A 104 10.83 5.77 1.05
N ALA A 105 10.77 6.16 -0.21
CA ALA A 105 11.36 5.39 -1.31
C ALA A 105 12.88 5.21 -1.16
N GLU A 106 13.58 6.20 -0.59
CA GLU A 106 15.00 6.10 -0.25
C GLU A 106 15.26 5.21 0.98
N VAL A 107 14.38 5.26 1.96
CA VAL A 107 14.51 4.53 3.23
C VAL A 107 14.14 3.05 3.11
N ILE A 108 13.13 2.71 2.31
CA ILE A 108 12.63 1.34 2.17
C ILE A 108 13.74 0.34 1.84
N PRO A 109 14.67 0.57 0.89
CA PRO A 109 15.74 -0.36 0.60
C PRO A 109 16.71 -0.59 1.77
N LEU A 110 16.86 0.40 2.66
CA LEU A 110 17.74 0.30 3.82
C LEU A 110 17.26 -0.76 4.81
N LEU A 111 15.95 -1.05 4.85
CA LEU A 111 15.38 -2.08 5.73
C LEU A 111 15.76 -3.52 5.33
N ARG A 112 16.58 -3.71 4.31
CA ARG A 112 17.23 -4.99 3.97
C ARG A 112 18.47 -5.24 4.82
N GLU A 113 19.08 -4.17 5.32
CA GLU A 113 20.36 -4.15 6.04
C GLU A 113 20.11 -4.25 7.54
N GLU A 114 20.89 -5.11 8.21
CA GLU A 114 20.73 -5.37 9.65
C GLU A 114 20.88 -4.11 10.50
N GLU A 115 21.83 -3.25 10.15
CA GLU A 115 22.05 -1.95 10.79
C GLU A 115 20.76 -1.13 10.91
N HIS A 116 19.87 -1.21 9.92
CA HIS A 116 18.64 -0.42 9.87
C HIS A 116 17.42 -1.17 10.40
N TYR A 117 17.24 -2.45 10.02
CA TYR A 117 16.05 -3.17 10.47
C TYR A 117 16.11 -3.61 11.94
N SER A 118 17.29 -3.59 12.56
CA SER A 118 17.46 -3.86 14.00
C SER A 118 17.32 -2.62 14.89
N SER A 119 17.10 -1.44 14.29
CA SER A 119 16.81 -0.22 15.04
C SER A 119 15.57 -0.39 15.93
N GLU A 120 15.59 0.22 17.13
CA GLU A 120 14.45 0.22 18.05
C GLU A 120 13.18 0.84 17.44
N ALA A 121 13.32 1.72 16.46
CA ALA A 121 12.22 2.33 15.74
C ALA A 121 11.48 1.34 14.82
N VAL A 122 12.18 0.28 14.35
CA VAL A 122 11.65 -0.72 13.42
C VAL A 122 11.12 -1.92 14.21
N LYS A 123 9.83 -2.17 14.12
CA LYS A 123 9.14 -3.19 14.93
C LYS A 123 8.99 -4.54 14.25
N LEU A 124 8.88 -4.55 12.93
CA LEU A 124 8.62 -5.76 12.14
C LEU A 124 9.89 -6.34 11.49
N GLY A 125 11.06 -5.78 11.79
CA GLY A 125 12.36 -6.28 11.33
C GLY A 125 12.56 -6.11 9.82
N ARG A 126 13.35 -7.01 9.23
CA ARG A 126 13.76 -6.95 7.83
C ARG A 126 12.60 -6.81 6.85
N PHE A 127 12.72 -5.89 5.90
CA PHE A 127 11.76 -5.65 4.84
C PHE A 127 12.46 -5.47 3.48
N ASN A 128 12.11 -6.27 2.49
CA ASN A 128 12.67 -6.13 1.14
C ASN A 128 12.19 -4.84 0.46
N GLY A 129 10.88 -4.60 0.47
CA GLY A 129 10.24 -3.39 -0.01
C GLY A 129 10.24 -3.16 -1.52
N GLY A 130 10.99 -3.94 -2.31
CA GLY A 130 11.08 -3.76 -3.77
C GLY A 130 9.73 -3.94 -4.47
N GLU A 131 8.93 -4.89 -4.03
CA GLU A 131 7.57 -5.10 -4.54
C GLU A 131 6.67 -3.89 -4.28
N THR A 132 6.74 -3.31 -3.08
CA THR A 132 5.96 -2.13 -2.70
C THR A 132 6.34 -0.90 -3.51
N LEU A 133 7.63 -0.64 -3.70
CA LEU A 133 8.12 0.47 -4.53
C LEU A 133 7.59 0.35 -5.96
N LYS A 134 7.74 -0.83 -6.56
CA LYS A 134 7.26 -1.12 -7.91
C LYS A 134 5.74 -1.04 -8.02
N PHE A 135 5.00 -1.48 -7.01
CA PHE A 135 3.54 -1.40 -6.95
C PHE A 135 3.05 0.04 -7.05
N VAL A 136 3.60 0.94 -6.25
CA VAL A 136 3.25 2.36 -6.28
C VAL A 136 3.59 2.99 -7.65
N GLU A 137 4.80 2.75 -8.15
CA GLU A 137 5.26 3.27 -9.45
C GLU A 137 4.32 2.85 -10.58
N LEU A 138 4.06 1.55 -10.73
CA LEU A 138 3.23 1.00 -11.81
C LEU A 138 1.78 1.48 -11.76
N ILE A 139 1.21 1.66 -10.57
CA ILE A 139 -0.16 2.18 -10.43
C ILE A 139 -0.22 3.65 -10.81
N MET A 140 0.75 4.46 -10.36
CA MET A 140 0.78 5.88 -10.69
C MET A 140 1.01 6.11 -12.18
N GLU A 141 1.90 5.36 -12.80
CA GLU A 141 2.14 5.41 -14.27
C GLU A 141 0.87 5.06 -15.05
N ARG A 142 0.22 3.92 -14.72
CA ARG A 142 -1.02 3.49 -15.39
C ARG A 142 -2.17 4.47 -15.17
N TYR A 143 -2.26 5.05 -13.98
CA TYR A 143 -3.25 6.09 -13.71
C TYR A 143 -3.05 7.30 -14.62
N GLY A 144 -1.80 7.74 -14.81
CA GLY A 144 -1.46 8.81 -15.74
C GLY A 144 -1.87 8.49 -17.20
N GLN A 145 -1.61 7.25 -17.65
CA GLN A 145 -2.01 6.79 -18.98
C GLN A 145 -3.54 6.80 -19.16
N TYR A 146 -4.29 6.33 -18.16
CA TYR A 146 -5.76 6.35 -18.20
C TYR A 146 -6.30 7.78 -18.24
N CYS A 147 -5.74 8.70 -17.47
CA CYS A 147 -6.14 10.10 -17.50
C CYS A 147 -5.92 10.75 -18.87
N GLN A 148 -4.84 10.40 -19.56
CA GLN A 148 -4.57 10.88 -20.92
C GLN A 148 -5.56 10.29 -21.95
N SER A 149 -5.94 9.02 -21.78
CA SER A 149 -6.87 8.34 -22.71
C SER A 149 -8.30 8.88 -22.62
N VAL A 150 -8.71 9.32 -21.43
CA VAL A 150 -10.08 9.88 -21.22
C VAL A 150 -10.22 11.33 -21.72
N LYS A 151 -9.09 12.07 -21.81
CA LYS A 151 -9.09 13.46 -22.32
C LYS A 151 -9.20 13.56 -23.85
N LYS A 152 -9.16 12.46 -24.55
CA LYS A 152 -9.38 12.37 -26.00
C LYS A 152 -10.83 12.08 -26.32
#